data_b7f08f19f7540c127c420269adcb2dec
#
_entry.id   b7f08f19f7540c127c420269adcb2dec
#
_cell.length_a   1.000
_cell.length_b   1.000
_cell.length_c   1.000
_cell.angle_alpha   90.00
_cell.angle_beta   90.00
_cell.angle_gamma   90.00
#
_symmetry.space_group_name_H-M   'P 1'
#
loop_
_entity.id
_entity.type
_entity.pdbx_description
1 polymer ?
#
loop_
_entity_poly.entity_id
_entity_poly.type
_entity_poly.pdbx_seq_one_letter_code
_entity_poly.pdbx_strand_id
1 'polypeptide(L)'
;MNLTNKQIDRFWQNVNITDSCWLWMSYKNEKGYGRFGVNYHHEYAHRISYFLTKGSIPKGLSIDHLCRNTSCVNPDHLEVVTQRINILRGESIFAKEARQTHCIHGHEFTLENTSNYGGHRKCKKCGVQNARNFRTNNPDYEKNRYWSDVKENRKYNREQGRKFRAKNPDYYKQYYQSVRNIKK
;
A
#
# COMPACT_ATOMS: atom_id res chain seq x y z
N MET A 1 -25.76 -0.05 17.19
CA MET A 1 -25.58 1.07 18.17
C MET A 1 -26.91 1.29 18.84
N ASN A 2 -26.97 1.30 20.17
CA ASN A 2 -28.23 1.57 20.92
C ASN A 2 -28.01 2.87 21.70
N LEU A 3 -28.78 3.89 21.37
CA LEU A 3 -28.76 5.20 22.03
C LEU A 3 -30.06 5.40 22.78
N THR A 4 -30.00 5.90 24.01
CA THR A 4 -31.18 6.30 24.78
C THR A 4 -31.70 7.66 24.29
N ASN A 5 -32.96 7.99 24.48
CA ASN A 5 -33.52 9.29 24.09
C ASN A 5 -32.73 10.45 24.70
N LYS A 6 -32.29 10.35 25.95
CA LYS A 6 -31.42 11.35 26.59
C LYS A 6 -30.07 11.55 25.86
N GLN A 7 -29.50 10.47 25.32
CA GLN A 7 -28.26 10.58 24.55
C GLN A 7 -28.52 11.20 23.17
N ILE A 8 -29.64 10.92 22.54
CA ILE A 8 -30.04 11.50 21.25
C ILE A 8 -30.26 13.02 21.41
N ASP A 9 -31.00 13.44 22.45
CA ASP A 9 -31.23 14.87 22.72
C ASP A 9 -29.92 15.59 22.98
N ARG A 10 -29.03 15.02 23.84
CA ARG A 10 -27.69 15.54 24.09
C ARG A 10 -26.84 15.63 22.83
N PHE A 11 -26.97 14.68 21.91
CA PHE A 11 -26.25 14.70 20.64
C PHE A 11 -26.65 15.92 19.82
N TRP A 12 -27.95 16.12 19.58
CA TRP A 12 -28.45 17.21 18.75
C TRP A 12 -28.24 18.60 19.37
N GLN A 13 -28.19 18.73 20.70
CA GLN A 13 -27.80 19.97 21.38
C GLN A 13 -26.38 20.41 21.07
N ASN A 14 -25.50 19.52 20.64
CA ASN A 14 -24.11 19.83 20.22
C ASN A 14 -23.95 20.01 18.70
N VAL A 15 -25.04 20.14 17.97
CA VAL A 15 -25.03 20.31 16.52
C VAL A 15 -25.54 21.72 16.18
N ASN A 16 -24.70 22.52 15.52
CA ASN A 16 -25.13 23.79 14.92
C ASN A 16 -25.60 23.53 13.49
N ILE A 17 -26.91 23.63 13.26
CA ILE A 17 -27.55 23.41 11.96
C ILE A 17 -27.48 24.72 11.17
N THR A 18 -26.86 24.67 9.99
CA THR A 18 -26.84 25.78 9.02
C THR A 18 -27.45 25.33 7.70
N ASP A 19 -27.64 26.23 6.77
CA ASP A 19 -28.19 25.95 5.43
C ASP A 19 -27.31 24.99 4.61
N SER A 20 -26.10 24.73 5.03
CA SER A 20 -25.15 23.83 4.37
C SER A 20 -24.69 22.74 5.34
N CYS A 21 -23.54 22.92 6.01
CA CYS A 21 -22.99 21.95 6.94
C CYS A 21 -23.67 22.03 8.31
N TRP A 22 -23.99 20.89 8.89
CA TRP A 22 -24.35 20.80 10.32
C TRP A 22 -23.06 20.60 11.12
N LEU A 23 -22.66 21.58 11.90
CA LEU A 23 -21.35 21.59 12.54
C LEU A 23 -21.41 20.98 13.94
N TRP A 24 -20.53 20.03 14.20
CA TRP A 24 -20.32 19.50 15.55
C TRP A 24 -19.61 20.52 16.43
N MET A 25 -20.23 20.93 17.53
CA MET A 25 -19.78 22.02 18.40
C MET A 25 -19.03 21.56 19.66
N SER A 26 -19.04 20.24 19.96
CA SER A 26 -18.36 19.68 21.12
C SER A 26 -16.97 19.15 20.75
N TYR A 27 -16.38 18.31 21.57
CA TYR A 27 -15.01 17.79 21.41
C TYR A 27 -14.73 17.18 20.01
N LYS A 28 -13.60 17.56 19.46
CA LYS A 28 -13.06 17.05 18.18
C LYS A 28 -11.65 16.50 18.39
N ASN A 29 -11.31 15.45 17.64
CA ASN A 29 -9.95 14.94 17.64
C ASN A 29 -8.99 15.84 16.83
N GLU A 30 -7.68 15.52 16.83
CA GLU A 30 -6.63 16.27 16.11
C GLU A 30 -6.91 16.41 14.59
N LYS A 31 -7.67 15.50 13.99
CA LYS A 31 -8.06 15.53 12.58
C LYS A 31 -9.38 16.30 12.34
N GLY A 32 -9.93 16.97 13.35
CA GLY A 32 -11.16 17.74 13.26
C GLY A 32 -12.46 16.92 13.30
N TYR A 33 -12.40 15.59 13.47
CA TYR A 33 -13.60 14.77 13.57
C TYR A 33 -14.27 14.92 14.95
N GLY A 34 -15.58 15.20 14.93
CA GLY A 34 -16.40 15.22 16.13
C GLY A 34 -16.42 13.88 16.86
N ARG A 35 -16.33 13.91 18.17
CA ARG A 35 -16.39 12.73 19.04
C ARG A 35 -17.51 12.91 20.06
N PHE A 36 -18.32 11.87 20.25
CA PHE A 36 -19.42 11.85 21.19
C PHE A 36 -19.32 10.64 22.12
N GLY A 37 -19.45 10.87 23.42
CA GLY A 37 -19.37 9.81 24.43
C GLY A 37 -20.67 9.02 24.53
N VAL A 38 -20.61 7.71 24.31
CA VAL A 38 -21.70 6.74 24.47
C VAL A 38 -21.21 5.60 25.35
N ASN A 39 -21.84 5.39 26.51
CA ASN A 39 -21.57 4.23 27.38
C ASN A 39 -20.07 3.91 27.57
N TYR A 40 -19.28 4.88 28.06
CA TYR A 40 -17.83 4.78 28.30
C TYR A 40 -16.96 4.67 27.04
N HIS A 41 -17.54 4.74 25.84
CA HIS A 41 -16.82 4.76 24.56
C HIS A 41 -17.05 6.07 23.84
N HIS A 42 -16.08 6.45 22.99
CA HIS A 42 -16.22 7.60 22.10
C HIS A 42 -16.51 7.17 20.69
N GLU A 43 -17.64 7.57 20.16
CA GLU A 43 -18.02 7.36 18.76
C GLU A 43 -17.81 8.63 17.94
N TYR A 44 -17.66 8.45 16.64
CA TYR A 44 -17.61 9.59 15.73
C TYR A 44 -18.98 10.23 15.57
N ALA A 45 -19.09 11.55 15.73
CA ALA A 45 -20.36 12.28 15.67
C ALA A 45 -21.08 12.10 14.32
N HIS A 46 -20.36 12.16 13.19
CA HIS A 46 -20.93 11.93 11.86
C HIS A 46 -21.51 10.51 11.70
N ARG A 47 -20.93 9.50 12.36
CA ARG A 47 -21.46 8.13 12.32
C ARG A 47 -22.75 8.01 13.11
N ILE A 48 -22.86 8.72 14.23
CA ILE A 48 -24.08 8.78 15.02
C ILE A 48 -25.19 9.49 14.27
N SER A 49 -24.88 10.66 13.68
CA SER A 49 -25.84 11.40 12.83
C SER A 49 -26.38 10.51 11.71
N TYR A 50 -25.49 9.88 10.96
CA TYR A 50 -25.88 8.97 9.88
C TYR A 50 -26.76 7.82 10.39
N PHE A 51 -26.38 7.19 11.51
CA PHE A 51 -27.13 6.11 12.11
C PHE A 51 -28.55 6.53 12.55
N LEU A 52 -28.69 7.71 13.14
CA LEU A 52 -29.96 8.23 13.62
C LEU A 52 -30.93 8.62 12.47
N THR A 53 -30.39 8.98 11.31
CA THR A 53 -31.20 9.51 10.21
C THR A 53 -31.36 8.54 9.03
N LYS A 54 -30.32 7.79 8.68
CA LYS A 54 -30.27 6.91 7.50
C LYS A 54 -30.13 5.42 7.88
N GLY A 55 -29.89 5.12 9.16
CA GLY A 55 -29.81 3.74 9.66
C GLY A 55 -28.41 3.20 9.77
N SER A 56 -28.29 1.87 9.86
CA SER A 56 -27.04 1.19 10.15
C SER A 56 -26.02 1.29 9.03
N ILE A 57 -24.75 1.47 9.42
CA ILE A 57 -23.62 1.46 8.51
C ILE A 57 -23.14 0.01 8.36
N PRO A 58 -23.14 -0.58 7.14
CA PRO A 58 -22.70 -1.96 6.94
C PRO A 58 -21.25 -2.17 7.38
N LYS A 59 -20.97 -3.36 7.93
CA LYS A 59 -19.61 -3.72 8.39
C LYS A 59 -18.61 -3.64 7.24
N GLY A 60 -17.45 -3.04 7.51
CA GLY A 60 -16.37 -2.88 6.51
C GLY A 60 -16.50 -1.64 5.63
N LEU A 61 -17.60 -0.87 5.74
CA LEU A 61 -17.75 0.39 5.03
C LEU A 61 -17.37 1.59 5.90
N SER A 62 -16.95 2.66 5.23
CA SER A 62 -16.59 3.95 5.81
C SER A 62 -17.63 5.00 5.43
N ILE A 63 -17.68 6.10 6.19
CA ILE A 63 -18.41 7.30 5.79
C ILE A 63 -17.43 8.29 5.18
N ASP A 64 -17.74 8.77 3.99
CA ASP A 64 -17.06 9.88 3.31
C ASP A 64 -17.83 11.18 3.54
N HIS A 65 -17.12 12.29 3.74
CA HIS A 65 -17.69 13.62 3.79
C HIS A 65 -17.64 14.25 2.40
N LEU A 66 -18.78 14.33 1.74
CA LEU A 66 -18.91 14.94 0.40
C LEU A 66 -18.49 16.42 0.42
N CYS A 67 -18.77 17.12 1.53
CA CYS A 67 -18.39 18.53 1.78
C CYS A 67 -16.92 18.72 2.20
N ARG A 68 -16.15 17.64 2.39
CA ARG A 68 -14.75 17.67 2.88
C ARG A 68 -14.53 18.31 4.25
N ASN A 69 -15.60 18.62 4.99
CA ASN A 69 -15.53 19.15 6.34
C ASN A 69 -15.67 18.01 7.36
N THR A 70 -14.60 17.68 8.06
CA THR A 70 -14.55 16.56 9.02
C THR A 70 -15.41 16.79 10.26
N SER A 71 -15.77 18.04 10.57
CA SER A 71 -16.67 18.37 11.68
C SER A 71 -18.15 18.38 11.31
N CYS A 72 -18.47 18.17 10.02
CA CYS A 72 -19.85 18.13 9.54
C CYS A 72 -20.52 16.81 9.96
N VAL A 73 -21.76 16.96 10.44
CA VAL A 73 -22.64 15.83 10.80
C VAL A 73 -23.92 15.84 9.98
N ASN A 74 -24.04 16.69 8.93
CA ASN A 74 -25.21 16.71 8.05
C ASN A 74 -25.31 15.38 7.30
N PRO A 75 -26.38 14.59 7.48
CA PRO A 75 -26.51 13.26 6.86
C PRO A 75 -26.52 13.31 5.32
N ASP A 76 -26.91 14.45 4.72
CA ASP A 76 -26.90 14.60 3.26
C ASP A 76 -25.52 14.87 2.67
N HIS A 77 -24.59 15.26 3.53
CA HIS A 77 -23.16 15.39 3.21
C HIS A 77 -22.35 14.12 3.51
N LEU A 78 -22.99 13.04 3.98
CA LEU A 78 -22.37 11.80 4.38
C LEU A 78 -22.75 10.65 3.46
N GLU A 79 -21.77 9.99 2.90
CA GLU A 79 -21.97 8.83 2.01
C GLU A 79 -21.25 7.60 2.56
N VAL A 80 -21.94 6.46 2.59
CA VAL A 80 -21.34 5.17 2.94
C VAL A 80 -20.64 4.58 1.73
N VAL A 81 -19.34 4.42 1.82
CA VAL A 81 -18.47 3.98 0.72
C VAL A 81 -17.50 2.92 1.19
N THR A 82 -16.88 2.20 0.24
CA THR A 82 -15.75 1.33 0.55
C THR A 82 -14.53 2.18 0.95
N GLN A 83 -13.65 1.61 1.77
CA GLN A 83 -12.39 2.25 2.15
C GLN A 83 -11.58 2.70 0.92
N ARG A 84 -11.58 1.90 -0.15
CA ARG A 84 -10.91 2.25 -1.40
C ARG A 84 -11.46 3.52 -2.04
N ILE A 85 -12.79 3.63 -2.15
CA ILE A 85 -13.46 4.82 -2.71
C ILE A 85 -13.15 6.04 -1.86
N ASN A 86 -13.25 5.93 -0.53
CA ASN A 86 -12.95 7.02 0.39
C ASN A 86 -11.51 7.53 0.22
N ILE A 87 -10.53 6.63 0.13
CA ILE A 87 -9.12 7.00 -0.11
C ILE A 87 -8.95 7.70 -1.46
N LEU A 88 -9.55 7.16 -2.54
CA LEU A 88 -9.39 7.71 -3.90
C LEU A 88 -10.06 9.08 -4.09
N ARG A 89 -11.12 9.38 -3.34
CA ARG A 89 -11.77 10.68 -3.31
C ARG A 89 -11.02 11.73 -2.48
N GLY A 90 -10.13 11.28 -1.60
CA GLY A 90 -9.34 12.16 -0.72
C GLY A 90 -8.18 12.85 -1.43
N GLU A 91 -7.36 13.56 -0.66
CA GLU A 91 -6.15 14.28 -1.09
C GLU A 91 -4.84 13.55 -0.70
N SER A 92 -4.94 12.26 -0.36
CA SER A 92 -3.78 11.44 -0.05
C SER A 92 -2.85 11.29 -1.26
N ILE A 93 -1.58 10.96 -1.02
CA ILE A 93 -0.61 10.67 -2.09
C ILE A 93 -1.15 9.58 -3.02
N PHE A 94 -1.77 8.53 -2.48
CA PHE A 94 -2.37 7.44 -3.26
C PHE A 94 -3.51 7.91 -4.17
N ALA A 95 -4.35 8.84 -3.68
CA ALA A 95 -5.43 9.43 -4.49
C ALA A 95 -4.86 10.29 -5.63
N LYS A 96 -3.82 11.08 -5.35
CA LYS A 96 -3.13 11.89 -6.37
C LYS A 96 -2.46 11.01 -7.42
N GLU A 97 -1.74 9.99 -7.00
CA GLU A 97 -1.13 9.02 -7.92
C GLU A 97 -2.18 8.30 -8.78
N ALA A 98 -3.33 7.91 -8.20
CA ALA A 98 -4.40 7.25 -8.96
C ALA A 98 -5.00 8.13 -10.06
N ARG A 99 -5.12 9.44 -9.81
CA ARG A 99 -5.65 10.43 -10.76
C ARG A 99 -4.61 10.92 -11.79
N GLN A 100 -3.33 10.68 -11.52
CA GLN A 100 -2.25 11.16 -12.37
C GLN A 100 -2.26 10.46 -13.73
N THR A 101 -2.34 11.23 -14.80
CA THR A 101 -2.33 10.73 -16.18
C THR A 101 -0.95 10.69 -16.82
N HIS A 102 0.00 11.46 -16.28
CA HIS A 102 1.36 11.57 -16.78
C HIS A 102 2.38 11.38 -15.65
N CYS A 103 3.55 10.88 -15.97
CA CYS A 103 4.67 10.82 -15.03
C CYS A 103 5.29 12.23 -14.81
N ILE A 104 6.21 12.35 -13.86
CA ILE A 104 6.90 13.63 -13.54
C ILE A 104 7.68 14.23 -14.70
N HIS A 105 7.99 13.44 -15.73
CA HIS A 105 8.68 13.88 -16.97
C HIS A 105 7.71 14.08 -18.14
N GLY A 106 6.39 14.13 -17.88
CA GLY A 106 5.38 14.41 -18.89
C GLY A 106 5.03 13.25 -19.82
N HIS A 107 5.51 12.02 -19.57
CA HIS A 107 5.09 10.87 -20.37
C HIS A 107 3.74 10.36 -19.90
N GLU A 108 2.79 10.19 -20.81
CA GLU A 108 1.47 9.67 -20.52
C GLU A 108 1.53 8.22 -20.04
N PHE A 109 0.69 7.86 -19.07
CA PHE A 109 0.49 6.50 -18.58
C PHE A 109 -0.51 5.73 -19.46
N THR A 110 -0.09 5.39 -20.68
CA THR A 110 -0.84 4.46 -21.55
C THR A 110 -0.63 3.01 -21.09
N LEU A 111 -1.43 2.08 -21.60
CA LEU A 111 -1.25 0.63 -21.34
C LEU A 111 0.16 0.14 -21.76
N GLU A 112 0.66 0.66 -22.88
CA GLU A 112 1.97 0.30 -23.40
C GLU A 112 3.11 0.88 -22.57
N ASN A 113 2.97 2.13 -22.10
CA ASN A 113 3.99 2.86 -21.35
C ASN A 113 3.93 2.63 -19.84
N THR A 114 2.93 1.90 -19.33
CA THR A 114 2.75 1.66 -17.90
C THR A 114 3.18 0.24 -17.54
N SER A 115 3.92 0.10 -16.44
CA SER A 115 4.11 -1.16 -15.74
C SER A 115 3.72 -1.02 -14.28
N ASN A 116 3.14 -2.08 -13.71
CA ASN A 116 2.80 -2.13 -12.30
C ASN A 116 3.85 -2.99 -11.57
N TYR A 117 4.47 -2.40 -10.57
CA TYR A 117 5.43 -3.11 -9.75
C TYR A 117 5.26 -2.71 -8.27
N GLY A 118 5.04 -3.69 -7.40
CA GLY A 118 4.84 -3.42 -5.96
C GLY A 118 3.61 -2.55 -5.66
N GLY A 119 2.54 -2.63 -6.48
CA GLY A 119 1.33 -1.80 -6.31
C GLY A 119 1.43 -0.37 -6.85
N HIS A 120 2.59 0.03 -7.40
CA HIS A 120 2.80 1.36 -7.96
C HIS A 120 2.95 1.33 -9.48
N ARG A 121 2.43 2.35 -10.15
CA ARG A 121 2.61 2.55 -11.58
C ARG A 121 4.01 3.11 -11.87
N LYS A 122 4.68 2.53 -12.86
CA LYS A 122 5.99 3.00 -13.35
C LYS A 122 5.91 3.32 -14.84
N CYS A 123 6.49 4.44 -15.23
CA CYS A 123 6.64 4.82 -16.63
C CYS A 123 7.79 4.04 -17.27
N LYS A 124 7.49 3.24 -18.31
CA LYS A 124 8.50 2.43 -18.99
C LYS A 124 9.53 3.30 -19.72
N LYS A 125 9.13 4.42 -20.36
CA LYS A 125 10.05 5.37 -21.02
C LYS A 125 11.07 5.92 -20.04
N CYS A 126 10.62 6.36 -18.85
CA CYS A 126 11.55 6.79 -17.79
C CYS A 126 12.45 5.64 -17.31
N GLY A 127 11.91 4.43 -17.17
CA GLY A 127 12.69 3.25 -16.79
C GLY A 127 13.85 2.97 -17.76
N VAL A 128 13.57 3.01 -19.05
CA VAL A 128 14.60 2.85 -20.11
C VAL A 128 15.64 3.95 -20.05
N GLN A 129 15.22 5.21 -19.90
CA GLN A 129 16.14 6.34 -19.80
C GLN A 129 17.02 6.25 -18.56
N ASN A 130 16.44 5.92 -17.42
CA ASN A 130 17.20 5.74 -16.18
C ASN A 130 18.21 4.58 -16.27
N ALA A 131 17.83 3.47 -16.93
CA ALA A 131 18.75 2.36 -17.17
C ALA A 131 19.90 2.76 -18.11
N ARG A 132 19.64 3.57 -19.15
CA ARG A 132 20.69 4.11 -20.03
C ARG A 132 21.64 5.02 -19.24
N ASN A 133 21.09 5.97 -18.49
CA ASN A 133 21.88 6.89 -17.66
C ASN A 133 22.73 6.13 -16.64
N PHE A 134 22.15 5.11 -16.01
CA PHE A 134 22.87 4.26 -15.06
C PHE A 134 24.08 3.56 -15.72
N ARG A 135 23.90 2.96 -16.89
CA ARG A 135 24.99 2.29 -17.63
C ARG A 135 26.08 3.27 -18.06
N THR A 136 25.68 4.46 -18.53
CA THR A 136 26.65 5.51 -18.91
C THR A 136 27.47 5.96 -17.70
N ASN A 137 26.83 6.14 -16.54
CA ASN A 137 27.52 6.60 -15.34
C ASN A 137 28.28 5.47 -14.60
N ASN A 138 28.02 4.21 -14.95
CA ASN A 138 28.63 3.04 -14.30
C ASN A 138 29.09 2.01 -15.35
N PRO A 139 30.08 2.34 -16.20
CA PRO A 139 30.48 1.49 -17.33
C PRO A 139 31.01 0.12 -16.91
N ASP A 140 31.61 0.01 -15.74
CA ASP A 140 32.16 -1.25 -15.23
C ASP A 140 31.18 -2.06 -14.37
N TYR A 141 29.94 -1.57 -14.18
CA TYR A 141 28.96 -2.22 -13.28
C TYR A 141 28.69 -3.67 -13.67
N GLU A 142 28.35 -3.93 -14.94
CA GLU A 142 28.03 -5.28 -15.43
C GLU A 142 29.25 -6.22 -15.35
N LYS A 143 30.43 -5.71 -15.66
CA LYS A 143 31.69 -6.46 -15.52
C LYS A 143 31.98 -6.82 -14.08
N ASN A 144 31.86 -5.85 -13.17
CA ASN A 144 32.10 -6.07 -11.74
C ASN A 144 31.08 -7.03 -11.13
N ARG A 145 29.82 -6.90 -11.49
CA ARG A 145 28.73 -7.82 -11.09
C ARG A 145 29.01 -9.24 -11.58
N TYR A 146 29.33 -9.40 -12.88
CA TYR A 146 29.66 -10.72 -13.45
C TYR A 146 30.81 -11.39 -12.70
N TRP A 147 31.91 -10.65 -12.45
CA TRP A 147 33.06 -11.23 -11.73
C TRP A 147 32.78 -11.51 -10.27
N SER A 148 31.94 -10.74 -9.61
CA SER A 148 31.48 -11.03 -8.26
C SER A 148 30.72 -12.35 -8.21
N ASP A 149 29.72 -12.51 -9.08
CA ASP A 149 28.90 -13.73 -9.18
C ASP A 149 29.76 -14.97 -9.53
N VAL A 150 30.73 -14.83 -10.43
CA VAL A 150 31.68 -15.90 -10.78
C VAL A 150 32.57 -16.29 -9.59
N LYS A 151 33.07 -15.32 -8.82
CA LYS A 151 33.89 -15.62 -7.64
C LYS A 151 33.08 -16.35 -6.56
N GLU A 152 31.86 -15.92 -6.32
CA GLU A 152 30.97 -16.52 -5.33
C GLU A 152 30.58 -17.96 -5.71
N ASN A 153 30.19 -18.16 -6.96
CA ASN A 153 29.90 -19.50 -7.50
C ASN A 153 31.13 -20.44 -7.46
N ARG A 154 32.32 -19.93 -7.76
CA ARG A 154 33.57 -20.74 -7.64
C ARG A 154 33.88 -21.11 -6.19
N LYS A 155 33.62 -20.23 -5.23
CA LYS A 155 33.79 -20.51 -3.80
C LYS A 155 32.79 -21.56 -3.35
N TYR A 156 31.50 -21.39 -3.70
CA TYR A 156 30.44 -22.35 -3.40
C TYR A 156 30.77 -23.75 -3.96
N ASN A 157 31.10 -23.86 -5.24
CA ASN A 157 31.40 -25.13 -5.91
C ASN A 157 32.63 -25.82 -5.30
N ARG A 158 33.66 -25.07 -4.90
CA ARG A 158 34.82 -25.61 -4.18
C ARG A 158 34.41 -26.20 -2.83
N GLU A 159 33.56 -25.52 -2.11
CA GLU A 159 33.08 -25.99 -0.80
C GLU A 159 32.22 -27.25 -0.95
N GLN A 160 31.29 -27.29 -1.90
CA GLN A 160 30.51 -28.47 -2.20
C GLN A 160 31.39 -29.64 -2.61
N GLY A 161 32.37 -29.40 -3.45
CA GLY A 161 33.35 -30.43 -3.85
C GLY A 161 34.17 -30.98 -2.67
N ARG A 162 34.54 -30.12 -1.69
CA ARG A 162 35.19 -30.60 -0.44
C ARG A 162 34.24 -31.45 0.40
N LYS A 163 33.00 -31.01 0.60
CA LYS A 163 31.97 -31.79 1.32
C LYS A 163 31.70 -33.15 0.67
N PHE A 164 31.61 -33.17 -0.65
CA PHE A 164 31.41 -34.43 -1.41
C PHE A 164 32.58 -35.39 -1.21
N ARG A 165 33.85 -34.94 -1.38
CA ARG A 165 35.04 -35.77 -1.19
C ARG A 165 35.16 -36.29 0.25
N ALA A 166 34.82 -35.48 1.23
CA ALA A 166 34.83 -35.91 2.62
C ALA A 166 33.81 -37.01 2.92
N LYS A 167 32.64 -36.97 2.27
CA LYS A 167 31.60 -38.00 2.41
C LYS A 167 31.88 -39.26 1.57
N ASN A 168 32.66 -39.16 0.51
CA ASN A 168 32.91 -40.22 -0.45
C ASN A 168 34.42 -40.36 -0.74
N PRO A 169 35.24 -40.78 0.23
CA PRO A 169 36.69 -40.78 0.10
C PRO A 169 37.20 -41.69 -1.03
N ASP A 170 36.52 -42.77 -1.32
CA ASP A 170 36.90 -43.76 -2.36
C ASP A 170 36.28 -43.52 -3.73
N TYR A 171 35.40 -42.51 -3.87
CA TYR A 171 34.66 -42.26 -5.11
C TYR A 171 35.57 -42.09 -6.33
N TYR A 172 36.60 -41.29 -6.25
CA TYR A 172 37.52 -41.05 -7.38
C TYR A 172 38.36 -42.31 -7.68
N LYS A 173 38.76 -43.05 -6.66
CA LYS A 173 39.50 -44.32 -6.84
C LYS A 173 38.64 -45.35 -7.62
N GLN A 174 37.41 -45.54 -7.20
CA GLN A 174 36.44 -46.41 -7.90
C GLN A 174 36.13 -45.92 -9.30
N TYR A 175 35.90 -44.63 -9.50
CA TYR A 175 35.66 -44.04 -10.82
C TYR A 175 36.83 -44.25 -11.77
N TYR A 176 38.06 -44.01 -11.37
CA TYR A 176 39.21 -44.23 -12.25
C TYR A 176 39.49 -45.69 -12.50
N GLN A 177 39.17 -46.60 -11.60
CA GLN A 177 39.24 -48.04 -11.83
C GLN A 177 38.21 -48.47 -12.87
N SER A 178 36.96 -48.01 -12.78
CA SER A 178 35.91 -48.30 -13.75
C SER A 178 36.26 -47.83 -15.17
N VAL A 179 36.79 -46.60 -15.29
CA VAL A 179 37.21 -46.01 -16.60
C VAL A 179 38.40 -46.80 -17.20
N ARG A 180 39.33 -47.31 -16.41
CA ARG A 180 40.43 -48.13 -16.90
C ARG A 180 39.97 -49.52 -17.41
N ASN A 181 38.94 -50.11 -16.81
CA ASN A 181 38.37 -51.37 -17.21
C ASN A 181 37.54 -51.32 -18.49
N ILE A 182 37.02 -50.12 -18.89
CA ILE A 182 36.29 -49.93 -20.14
C ILE A 182 37.24 -49.79 -21.35
N LYS A 183 38.53 -49.48 -21.11
CA LYS A 183 39.52 -49.27 -22.18
C LYS A 183 40.38 -50.54 -22.44
N LYS A 184 40.06 -51.65 -21.81
CA LYS A 184 40.59 -52.97 -22.13
C LYS A 184 39.52 -53.78 -22.84
#